data_abc357bfb580f626d82e919ef41843b5
#
_entry.id   abc357bfb580f626d82e919ef41843b5
#
_cell.length_a   1.000
_cell.length_b   1.000
_cell.length_c   1.000
_cell.angle_alpha   90.00
_cell.angle_beta   90.00
_cell.angle_gamma   90.00
#
_symmetry.space_group_name_H-M   'P 1'
#
loop_
_entity.id
_entity.type
_entity.pdbx_description
1 polymer ?
#
loop_
_entity_poly.entity_id
_entity_poly.type
_entity_poly.pdbx_seq_one_letter_code
_entity_poly.pdbx_strand_id
1 'polypeptide(L)'
;MYALITGASSGCGYEYARQLAAKGYDLLIVSNEDAIHKKAQLLRANFPVKVVSLVQDLGTQNAAKELYTYCQEQHLEVEVIINNAGVYHDRDFLQDSEAFNMLIFNLHMITPAMLIYYFAPDMAQRGKGYVLNMCSVTANIAVQRLGSYASTKAFLKNFSRSTYVELKDKGVVITDVTPGAINTGLYNIRPWATKLGLILGYIVQPEYLAKRGLRGMFRGKAKVSVPCVWNAVLIALVALVPTCLLRLIRKIGLF
;
A
#
# COMPACT_ATOMS: atom_id res chain seq x y z
N MET A 1 12.25 -16.67 -8.36
CA MET A 1 11.02 -15.84 -8.42
C MET A 1 11.20 -14.57 -7.64
N TYR A 2 10.81 -13.45 -8.23
CA TYR A 2 10.96 -12.14 -7.60
C TYR A 2 9.67 -11.66 -6.93
N ALA A 3 9.85 -10.93 -5.84
CA ALA A 3 8.84 -10.07 -5.26
C ALA A 3 9.21 -8.61 -5.57
N LEU A 4 8.28 -7.87 -6.19
CA LEU A 4 8.36 -6.44 -6.46
C LEU A 4 7.69 -5.68 -5.31
N ILE A 5 8.42 -4.79 -4.64
CA ILE A 5 7.89 -4.00 -3.51
C ILE A 5 8.10 -2.51 -3.79
N THR A 6 7.02 -1.76 -3.87
CA THR A 6 7.07 -0.31 -4.06
C THR A 6 7.09 0.42 -2.72
N GLY A 7 7.83 1.54 -2.63
CA GLY A 7 7.99 2.31 -1.39
C GLY A 7 8.75 1.55 -0.30
N ALA A 8 9.79 0.80 -0.68
CA ALA A 8 10.51 -0.10 0.23
C ALA A 8 11.71 0.55 0.95
N SER A 9 11.91 1.87 0.84
CA SER A 9 12.98 2.60 1.55
C SER A 9 12.76 2.67 3.06
N SER A 10 11.52 2.50 3.54
CA SER A 10 11.18 2.63 4.96
C SER A 10 9.85 1.93 5.32
N GLY A 11 9.50 1.96 6.61
CA GLY A 11 8.17 1.60 7.11
C GLY A 11 7.66 0.22 6.67
N CYS A 12 6.40 0.18 6.23
CA CYS A 12 5.74 -1.06 5.84
C CYS A 12 6.38 -1.70 4.61
N GLY A 13 6.82 -0.90 3.62
CA GLY A 13 7.44 -1.42 2.40
C GLY A 13 8.73 -2.19 2.71
N TYR A 14 9.58 -1.65 3.58
CA TYR A 14 10.77 -2.36 4.02
C TYR A 14 10.43 -3.64 4.80
N GLU A 15 9.42 -3.61 5.66
CA GLU A 15 8.98 -4.79 6.40
C GLU A 15 8.40 -5.89 5.48
N TYR A 16 7.66 -5.52 4.44
CA TYR A 16 7.24 -6.47 3.40
C TYR A 16 8.44 -7.11 2.71
N ALA A 17 9.43 -6.29 2.31
CA ALA A 17 10.65 -6.78 1.68
C ALA A 17 11.40 -7.75 2.58
N ARG A 18 11.61 -7.41 3.86
CA ARG A 18 12.29 -8.26 4.86
C ARG A 18 11.59 -9.61 5.04
N GLN A 19 10.26 -9.60 5.15
CA GLN A 19 9.50 -10.83 5.37
C GLN A 19 9.39 -11.70 4.13
N LEU A 20 9.43 -11.12 2.94
CA LEU A 20 9.49 -11.87 1.67
C LEU A 20 10.89 -12.46 1.44
N ALA A 21 11.96 -11.73 1.77
CA ALA A 21 13.32 -12.26 1.78
C ALA A 21 13.46 -13.47 2.73
N ALA A 22 12.89 -13.38 3.94
CA ALA A 22 12.86 -14.48 4.89
C ALA A 22 12.06 -15.71 4.40
N LYS A 23 11.23 -15.56 3.37
CA LYS A 23 10.51 -16.64 2.69
C LYS A 23 11.25 -17.18 1.46
N GLY A 24 12.44 -16.64 1.15
CA GLY A 24 13.26 -17.07 0.03
C GLY A 24 12.93 -16.42 -1.31
N TYR A 25 12.11 -15.35 -1.34
CA TYR A 25 11.91 -14.58 -2.56
C TYR A 25 13.12 -13.70 -2.86
N ASP A 26 13.57 -13.70 -4.10
CA ASP A 26 14.39 -12.62 -4.62
C ASP A 26 13.59 -11.33 -4.65
N LEU A 27 14.25 -10.19 -4.50
CA LEU A 27 13.55 -8.91 -4.35
C LEU A 27 13.89 -7.93 -5.44
N LEU A 28 12.88 -7.24 -5.97
CA LEU A 28 13.00 -5.95 -6.64
C LEU A 28 12.35 -4.90 -5.75
N ILE A 29 13.16 -4.06 -5.13
CA ILE A 29 12.68 -3.00 -4.24
C ILE A 29 12.80 -1.65 -4.92
N VAL A 30 11.72 -0.88 -4.90
CA VAL A 30 11.61 0.40 -5.62
C VAL A 30 11.23 1.53 -4.68
N SER A 31 11.89 2.68 -4.82
CA SER A 31 11.58 3.93 -4.13
C SER A 31 12.08 5.11 -4.96
N ASN A 32 11.58 6.31 -4.71
CA ASN A 32 12.13 7.55 -5.25
C ASN A 32 13.31 8.12 -4.43
N GLU A 33 13.81 7.37 -3.44
CA GLU A 33 14.88 7.79 -2.55
C GLU A 33 16.12 6.90 -2.70
N ASP A 34 17.31 7.49 -2.77
CA ASP A 34 18.60 6.77 -2.83
C ASP A 34 18.85 5.87 -1.61
N ALA A 35 18.18 6.16 -0.48
CA ALA A 35 18.20 5.34 0.71
C ALA A 35 17.82 3.86 0.45
N ILE A 36 17.14 3.58 -0.66
CA ILE A 36 16.78 2.22 -1.09
C ILE A 36 18.00 1.32 -1.29
N HIS A 37 19.13 1.86 -1.77
CA HIS A 37 20.36 1.09 -1.97
C HIS A 37 20.94 0.57 -0.65
N LYS A 38 20.90 1.40 0.40
CA LYS A 38 21.31 0.98 1.76
C LYS A 38 20.41 -0.12 2.30
N LYS A 39 19.10 -0.03 2.04
CA LYS A 39 18.14 -1.08 2.42
C LYS A 39 18.41 -2.39 1.68
N ALA A 40 18.74 -2.33 0.39
CA ALA A 40 19.15 -3.51 -0.37
C ALA A 40 20.39 -4.18 0.20
N GLN A 41 21.41 -3.40 0.60
CA GLN A 41 22.61 -3.95 1.25
C GLN A 41 22.28 -4.68 2.55
N LEU A 42 21.42 -4.10 3.40
CA LEU A 42 20.98 -4.73 4.64
C LEU A 42 20.21 -6.04 4.39
N LEU A 43 19.35 -6.07 3.36
CA LEU A 43 18.62 -7.28 3.01
C LEU A 43 19.55 -8.38 2.50
N ARG A 44 20.52 -8.06 1.62
CA ARG A 44 21.52 -9.02 1.14
C ARG A 44 22.41 -9.58 2.26
N ALA A 45 22.73 -8.74 3.26
CA ALA A 45 23.56 -9.16 4.39
C ALA A 45 22.83 -10.13 5.34
N ASN A 46 21.50 -10.06 5.41
CA ASN A 46 20.70 -10.82 6.37
C ASN A 46 19.96 -12.02 5.76
N PHE A 47 19.83 -12.08 4.43
CA PHE A 47 19.05 -13.14 3.76
C PHE A 47 19.79 -13.64 2.50
N PRO A 48 19.79 -14.97 2.24
CA PRO A 48 20.46 -15.57 1.08
C PRO A 48 19.61 -15.43 -0.20
N VAL A 49 19.24 -14.19 -0.56
CA VAL A 49 18.39 -13.87 -1.73
C VAL A 49 19.04 -12.76 -2.58
N LYS A 50 18.70 -12.74 -3.87
CA LYS A 50 19.08 -11.63 -4.73
C LYS A 50 18.20 -10.42 -4.40
N VAL A 51 18.80 -9.23 -4.35
CA VAL A 51 18.07 -7.97 -4.15
C VAL A 51 18.50 -6.96 -5.19
N VAL A 52 17.58 -6.59 -6.04
CA VAL A 52 17.72 -5.48 -6.98
C VAL A 52 17.06 -4.25 -6.35
N SER A 53 17.75 -3.11 -6.36
CA SER A 53 17.20 -1.84 -5.86
C SER A 53 17.14 -0.82 -6.99
N LEU A 54 15.98 -0.23 -7.21
CA LEU A 54 15.73 0.74 -8.26
C LEU A 54 15.24 2.06 -7.66
N VAL A 55 15.90 3.16 -8.03
CA VAL A 55 15.40 4.51 -7.75
C VAL A 55 14.50 4.91 -8.90
N GLN A 56 13.19 5.03 -8.64
CA GLN A 56 12.20 5.44 -9.64
C GLN A 56 11.04 6.18 -8.97
N ASP A 57 10.65 7.31 -9.56
CA ASP A 57 9.43 8.00 -9.17
C ASP A 57 8.20 7.31 -9.76
N LEU A 58 7.43 6.67 -8.89
CA LEU A 58 6.20 5.97 -9.27
C LEU A 58 4.97 6.88 -9.37
N GLY A 59 5.13 8.19 -9.14
CA GLY A 59 4.10 9.20 -9.35
C GLY A 59 3.99 9.71 -10.79
N THR A 60 4.86 9.26 -11.70
CA THR A 60 4.80 9.61 -13.12
C THR A 60 3.80 8.74 -13.89
N GLN A 61 3.29 9.26 -15.00
CA GLN A 61 2.24 8.60 -15.78
C GLN A 61 2.67 7.22 -16.35
N ASN A 62 3.94 7.07 -16.72
CA ASN A 62 4.46 5.85 -17.37
C ASN A 62 5.19 4.90 -16.42
N ALA A 63 5.27 5.24 -15.13
CA ALA A 63 6.09 4.53 -14.16
C ALA A 63 5.86 3.01 -14.12
N ALA A 64 4.61 2.57 -14.19
CA ALA A 64 4.29 1.14 -14.20
C ALA A 64 4.78 0.42 -15.46
N LYS A 65 4.67 1.07 -16.62
CA LYS A 65 5.16 0.52 -17.90
C LYS A 65 6.68 0.41 -17.91
N GLU A 66 7.35 1.47 -17.47
CA GLU A 66 8.82 1.51 -17.37
C GLU A 66 9.33 0.41 -16.45
N LEU A 67 8.68 0.23 -15.29
CA LEU A 67 9.05 -0.82 -14.33
C LEU A 67 8.81 -2.23 -14.88
N TYR A 68 7.71 -2.44 -15.61
CA TYR A 68 7.45 -3.71 -16.29
C TYR A 68 8.50 -3.97 -17.38
N THR A 69 8.78 -2.99 -18.24
CA THR A 69 9.81 -3.08 -19.29
C THR A 69 11.18 -3.41 -18.68
N TYR A 70 11.57 -2.73 -17.60
CA TYR A 70 12.80 -3.05 -16.88
C TYR A 70 12.83 -4.52 -16.41
N CYS A 71 11.74 -5.03 -15.86
CA CYS A 71 11.67 -6.43 -15.43
C CYS A 71 11.83 -7.40 -16.60
N GLN A 72 11.23 -7.10 -17.76
CA GLN A 72 11.37 -7.93 -18.96
C GLN A 72 12.82 -7.93 -19.49
N GLU A 73 13.45 -6.76 -19.59
CA GLU A 73 14.83 -6.62 -20.05
C GLU A 73 15.85 -7.30 -19.12
N GLN A 74 15.60 -7.26 -17.81
CA GLN A 74 16.45 -7.89 -16.79
C GLN A 74 16.06 -9.35 -16.51
N HIS A 75 15.09 -9.92 -17.24
CA HIS A 75 14.57 -11.28 -17.04
C HIS A 75 14.15 -11.55 -15.59
N LEU A 76 13.52 -10.57 -14.92
CA LEU A 76 13.02 -10.70 -13.55
C LEU A 76 11.60 -11.26 -13.56
N GLU A 77 11.47 -12.54 -13.26
CA GLU A 77 10.17 -13.19 -13.20
C GLU A 77 9.46 -12.86 -11.88
N VAL A 78 8.50 -11.92 -11.93
CA VAL A 78 7.76 -11.41 -10.77
C VAL A 78 6.55 -12.30 -10.46
N GLU A 79 6.53 -12.90 -9.27
CA GLU A 79 5.40 -13.67 -8.73
C GLU A 79 4.58 -12.87 -7.72
N VAL A 80 5.21 -11.95 -6.98
CA VAL A 80 4.58 -11.16 -5.93
C VAL A 80 4.75 -9.67 -6.21
N ILE A 81 3.66 -8.90 -6.11
CA ILE A 81 3.69 -7.43 -6.15
C ILE A 81 3.13 -6.88 -4.85
N ILE A 82 3.86 -5.98 -4.20
CA ILE A 82 3.40 -5.21 -3.05
C ILE A 82 3.28 -3.74 -3.46
N ASN A 83 2.08 -3.31 -3.79
CA ASN A 83 1.74 -1.91 -4.04
C ASN A 83 1.61 -1.16 -2.71
N ASN A 84 2.75 -0.70 -2.19
CA ASN A 84 2.83 -0.03 -0.89
C ASN A 84 3.23 1.45 -1.00
N ALA A 85 3.92 1.86 -2.07
CA ALA A 85 4.29 3.27 -2.27
C ALA A 85 3.09 4.20 -2.09
N GLY A 86 3.29 5.28 -1.37
CA GLY A 86 2.22 6.24 -1.13
C GLY A 86 2.69 7.46 -0.36
N VAL A 87 1.95 8.54 -0.52
CA VAL A 87 2.12 9.80 0.19
C VAL A 87 0.88 10.11 1.01
N TYR A 88 1.05 10.92 2.04
CA TYR A 88 -0.05 11.36 2.90
C TYR A 88 0.07 12.86 3.13
N HIS A 89 -1.02 13.57 2.95
CA HIS A 89 -1.10 14.99 3.23
C HIS A 89 -2.46 15.30 3.85
N ASP A 90 -2.45 16.03 4.96
CA ASP A 90 -3.63 16.46 5.68
C ASP A 90 -3.89 17.93 5.36
N ARG A 91 -4.52 18.17 4.21
CA ARG A 91 -4.93 19.50 3.72
C ARG A 91 -6.24 19.45 2.97
N ASP A 92 -6.93 20.58 2.90
CA ASP A 92 -8.08 20.74 2.02
C ASP A 92 -7.64 20.62 0.54
N PHE A 93 -8.46 20.00 -0.29
CA PHE A 93 -8.15 19.70 -1.68
C PHE A 93 -7.64 20.91 -2.49
N LEU A 94 -8.26 22.08 -2.30
CA LEU A 94 -7.87 23.31 -3.01
C LEU A 94 -6.63 24.01 -2.43
N GLN A 95 -6.11 23.54 -1.30
CA GLN A 95 -4.87 24.05 -0.70
C GLN A 95 -3.63 23.29 -1.18
N ASP A 96 -3.82 22.10 -1.74
CA ASP A 96 -2.75 21.35 -2.38
C ASP A 96 -2.49 21.88 -3.78
N SER A 97 -1.24 21.79 -4.24
CA SER A 97 -0.90 22.12 -5.62
C SER A 97 -1.49 21.08 -6.59
N GLU A 98 -1.73 21.49 -7.84
CA GLU A 98 -2.09 20.58 -8.91
C GLU A 98 -1.09 19.42 -9.04
N ALA A 99 0.21 19.73 -8.98
CA ALA A 99 1.28 18.75 -9.05
C ALA A 99 1.17 17.69 -7.95
N PHE A 100 0.84 18.08 -6.70
CA PHE A 100 0.65 17.13 -5.61
C PHE A 100 -0.61 16.28 -5.80
N ASN A 101 -1.71 16.88 -6.27
CA ASN A 101 -2.92 16.12 -6.56
C ASN A 101 -2.70 15.11 -7.70
N MET A 102 -1.96 15.49 -8.75
CA MET A 102 -1.59 14.55 -9.81
C MET A 102 -0.64 13.44 -9.31
N LEU A 103 0.34 13.78 -8.48
CA LEU A 103 1.24 12.82 -7.85
C LEU A 103 0.44 11.76 -7.06
N ILE A 104 -0.47 12.18 -6.17
CA ILE A 104 -1.23 11.24 -5.34
C ILE A 104 -2.17 10.36 -6.18
N PHE A 105 -2.78 10.90 -7.25
CA PHE A 105 -3.64 10.14 -8.15
C PHE A 105 -2.83 9.10 -8.93
N ASN A 106 -1.69 9.48 -9.49
CA ASN A 106 -0.81 8.55 -10.20
C ASN A 106 -0.31 7.46 -9.24
N LEU A 107 0.27 7.85 -8.12
CA LEU A 107 0.92 6.93 -7.18
C LEU A 107 -0.05 5.95 -6.51
N HIS A 108 -1.28 6.40 -6.17
CA HIS A 108 -2.24 5.58 -5.43
C HIS A 108 -3.27 4.86 -6.29
N MET A 109 -3.50 5.32 -7.52
CA MET A 109 -4.53 4.73 -8.40
C MET A 109 -3.92 4.17 -9.68
N ILE A 110 -3.27 5.04 -10.48
CA ILE A 110 -2.84 4.66 -11.83
C ILE A 110 -1.73 3.62 -11.76
N THR A 111 -0.64 3.91 -11.04
CA THR A 111 0.51 3.00 -10.98
C THR A 111 0.15 1.61 -10.44
N PRO A 112 -0.54 1.44 -9.29
CA PRO A 112 -0.93 0.10 -8.84
C PRO A 112 -1.89 -0.62 -9.80
N ALA A 113 -2.82 0.09 -10.43
CA ALA A 113 -3.72 -0.50 -11.42
C ALA A 113 -2.96 -0.97 -12.67
N MET A 114 -2.05 -0.14 -13.17
CA MET A 114 -1.24 -0.47 -14.35
C MET A 114 -0.18 -1.53 -14.07
N LEU A 115 0.37 -1.62 -12.87
CA LEU A 115 1.22 -2.76 -12.48
C LEU A 115 0.42 -4.08 -12.55
N ILE A 116 -0.82 -4.10 -12.08
CA ILE A 116 -1.68 -5.28 -12.23
C ILE A 116 -1.92 -5.57 -13.72
N TYR A 117 -2.24 -4.55 -14.51
CA TYR A 117 -2.50 -4.69 -15.94
C TYR A 117 -1.32 -5.34 -16.71
N TYR A 118 -0.09 -4.91 -16.42
CA TYR A 118 1.09 -5.42 -17.11
C TYR A 118 1.55 -6.79 -16.60
N PHE A 119 1.54 -7.04 -15.30
CA PHE A 119 2.09 -8.27 -14.73
C PHE A 119 1.09 -9.42 -14.58
N ALA A 120 -0.21 -9.13 -14.45
CA ALA A 120 -1.21 -10.18 -14.25
C ALA A 120 -1.34 -11.17 -15.43
N PRO A 121 -1.17 -10.77 -16.70
CA PRO A 121 -1.16 -11.73 -17.81
C PRO A 121 -0.06 -12.80 -17.66
N ASP A 122 1.18 -12.39 -17.32
CA ASP A 122 2.30 -13.32 -17.12
C ASP A 122 2.05 -14.23 -15.91
N MET A 123 1.51 -13.68 -14.82
CA MET A 123 1.12 -14.45 -13.64
C MET A 123 0.02 -15.46 -13.96
N ALA A 124 -1.00 -15.06 -14.73
CA ALA A 124 -2.11 -15.93 -15.16
C ALA A 124 -1.64 -17.05 -16.07
N GLN A 125 -0.71 -16.76 -16.99
CA GLN A 125 -0.11 -17.77 -17.85
C GLN A 125 0.64 -18.84 -17.03
N ARG A 126 1.31 -18.45 -15.95
CA ARG A 126 1.96 -19.38 -15.01
C ARG A 126 0.97 -20.07 -14.05
N GLY A 127 -0.29 -19.65 -14.01
CA GLY A 127 -1.30 -20.13 -13.06
C GLY A 127 -1.01 -19.72 -11.61
N LYS A 128 -0.11 -18.74 -11.38
CA LYS A 128 0.31 -18.33 -10.04
C LYS A 128 0.79 -16.88 -9.99
N GLY A 129 0.18 -16.08 -9.13
CA GLY A 129 0.58 -14.71 -8.87
C GLY A 129 -0.11 -14.12 -7.64
N TYR A 130 0.54 -13.13 -7.02
CA TYR A 130 0.03 -12.48 -5.82
C TYR A 130 0.24 -10.96 -5.90
N VAL A 131 -0.82 -10.21 -5.69
CA VAL A 131 -0.75 -8.76 -5.58
C VAL A 131 -1.36 -8.32 -4.27
N LEU A 132 -0.65 -7.50 -3.51
CA LEU A 132 -1.13 -6.87 -2.30
C LEU A 132 -1.17 -5.36 -2.51
N ASN A 133 -2.36 -4.78 -2.34
CA ASN A 133 -2.60 -3.35 -2.43
C ASN A 133 -2.78 -2.74 -1.05
N MET A 134 -1.94 -1.75 -0.70
CA MET A 134 -2.03 -1.01 0.56
C MET A 134 -3.15 0.03 0.48
N CYS A 135 -4.33 -0.37 0.96
CA CYS A 135 -5.48 0.51 1.12
C CYS A 135 -5.42 1.30 2.44
N SER A 136 -6.55 1.68 2.97
CA SER A 136 -6.69 2.40 4.25
C SER A 136 -8.10 2.23 4.80
N VAL A 137 -8.27 2.36 6.10
CA VAL A 137 -9.59 2.50 6.73
C VAL A 137 -10.35 3.70 6.18
N THR A 138 -9.67 4.77 5.79
CA THR A 138 -10.24 5.98 5.18
C THR A 138 -10.94 5.71 3.84
N ALA A 139 -10.64 4.61 3.17
CA ALA A 139 -11.36 4.16 1.97
C ALA A 139 -12.86 3.91 2.19
N ASN A 140 -13.32 3.88 3.43
CA ASN A 140 -14.71 3.59 3.80
C ASN A 140 -15.45 4.80 4.38
N ILE A 141 -14.78 5.93 4.53
CA ILE A 141 -15.30 7.10 5.24
C ILE A 141 -14.92 8.38 4.51
N ALA A 142 -15.83 9.36 4.50
CA ALA A 142 -15.52 10.70 4.06
C ALA A 142 -14.85 11.46 5.21
N VAL A 143 -13.56 11.78 5.04
CA VAL A 143 -12.77 12.51 6.04
C VAL A 143 -12.39 13.87 5.46
N GLN A 144 -12.64 14.93 6.22
CA GLN A 144 -12.19 16.28 5.85
C GLN A 144 -10.68 16.32 5.74
N ARG A 145 -10.15 17.20 4.90
CA ARG A 145 -8.72 17.40 4.63
C ARG A 145 -8.00 16.18 4.04
N LEU A 146 -8.69 15.06 3.87
CA LEU A 146 -8.18 13.83 3.26
C LEU A 146 -8.90 13.46 1.96
N GLY A 147 -9.54 14.43 1.30
CA GLY A 147 -10.38 14.17 0.11
C GLY A 147 -9.66 13.38 -0.97
N SER A 148 -8.49 13.85 -1.44
CA SER A 148 -7.68 13.14 -2.44
C SER A 148 -7.21 11.77 -1.91
N TYR A 149 -6.64 11.73 -0.71
CA TYR A 149 -6.12 10.49 -0.12
C TYR A 149 -7.21 9.43 0.06
N ALA A 150 -8.31 9.77 0.74
CA ALA A 150 -9.38 8.83 1.03
C ALA A 150 -10.04 8.31 -0.27
N SER A 151 -10.26 9.18 -1.25
CA SER A 151 -10.84 8.82 -2.54
C SER A 151 -9.93 7.88 -3.35
N THR A 152 -8.61 8.12 -3.36
CA THR A 152 -7.67 7.22 -4.02
C THR A 152 -7.63 5.84 -3.36
N LYS A 153 -7.71 5.78 -2.03
CA LYS A 153 -7.78 4.51 -1.30
C LYS A 153 -9.12 3.80 -1.49
N ALA A 154 -10.23 4.53 -1.66
CA ALA A 154 -11.53 3.95 -2.02
C ALA A 154 -11.51 3.35 -3.43
N PHE A 155 -10.91 4.06 -4.41
CA PHE A 155 -10.66 3.51 -5.73
C PHE A 155 -9.87 2.19 -5.64
N LEU A 156 -8.70 2.21 -5.00
CA LEU A 156 -7.81 1.06 -4.94
C LEU A 156 -8.47 -0.15 -4.26
N LYS A 157 -9.24 0.07 -3.19
CA LYS A 157 -10.01 -0.97 -2.51
C LYS A 157 -11.04 -1.61 -3.43
N ASN A 158 -11.82 -0.79 -4.15
CA ASN A 158 -12.88 -1.29 -5.03
C ASN A 158 -12.30 -2.02 -6.25
N PHE A 159 -11.27 -1.42 -6.85
CA PHE A 159 -10.50 -2.00 -7.94
C PHE A 159 -9.89 -3.36 -7.56
N SER A 160 -9.27 -3.46 -6.38
CA SER A 160 -8.69 -4.72 -5.88
C SER A 160 -9.73 -5.84 -5.77
N ARG A 161 -10.95 -5.52 -5.32
CA ARG A 161 -12.02 -6.50 -5.18
C ARG A 161 -12.54 -6.98 -6.54
N SER A 162 -12.73 -6.06 -7.48
CA SER A 162 -13.19 -6.40 -8.83
C SER A 162 -12.16 -7.27 -9.54
N THR A 163 -10.90 -6.85 -9.55
CA THR A 163 -9.81 -7.60 -10.20
C THR A 163 -9.51 -8.93 -9.49
N TYR A 164 -9.74 -9.05 -8.17
CA TYR A 164 -9.69 -10.35 -7.50
C TYR A 164 -10.69 -11.34 -8.10
N VAL A 165 -11.95 -10.91 -8.34
CA VAL A 165 -12.97 -11.78 -8.94
C VAL A 165 -12.59 -12.19 -10.36
N GLU A 166 -12.05 -11.27 -11.15
CA GLU A 166 -11.67 -11.52 -12.55
C GLU A 166 -10.46 -12.46 -12.69
N LEU A 167 -9.53 -12.45 -11.72
CA LEU A 167 -8.24 -13.10 -11.86
C LEU A 167 -8.05 -14.32 -10.95
N LYS A 168 -8.92 -14.54 -9.98
CA LYS A 168 -8.79 -15.62 -9.00
C LYS A 168 -8.75 -17.00 -9.65
N ASP A 169 -9.62 -17.26 -10.60
CA ASP A 169 -9.70 -18.55 -11.29
C ASP A 169 -8.55 -18.75 -12.29
N LYS A 170 -7.79 -17.68 -12.58
CA LYS A 170 -6.55 -17.72 -13.37
C LYS A 170 -5.30 -17.93 -12.51
N GLY A 171 -5.48 -18.20 -11.21
CA GLY A 171 -4.37 -18.40 -10.28
C GLY A 171 -3.74 -17.11 -9.72
N VAL A 172 -4.31 -15.94 -10.00
CA VAL A 172 -3.80 -14.64 -9.50
C VAL A 172 -4.66 -14.13 -8.35
N VAL A 173 -4.03 -13.91 -7.21
CA VAL A 173 -4.68 -13.42 -5.99
C VAL A 173 -4.41 -11.93 -5.83
N ILE A 174 -5.46 -11.13 -5.84
CA ILE A 174 -5.38 -9.70 -5.51
C ILE A 174 -5.90 -9.49 -4.09
N THR A 175 -5.09 -8.92 -3.20
CA THR A 175 -5.44 -8.72 -1.78
C THR A 175 -5.45 -7.24 -1.43
N ASP A 176 -6.60 -6.74 -0.98
CA ASP A 176 -6.73 -5.43 -0.31
C ASP A 176 -6.30 -5.57 1.15
N VAL A 177 -5.27 -4.85 1.56
CA VAL A 177 -4.91 -4.69 2.97
C VAL A 177 -5.37 -3.32 3.44
N THR A 178 -6.32 -3.33 4.37
CA THR A 178 -6.94 -2.12 4.94
C THR A 178 -6.40 -1.88 6.36
N PRO A 179 -5.30 -1.13 6.51
CA PRO A 179 -4.79 -0.74 7.83
C PRO A 179 -5.61 0.39 8.44
N GLY A 180 -5.62 0.41 9.79
CA GLY A 180 -5.88 1.62 10.57
C GLY A 180 -4.62 2.47 10.68
N ALA A 181 -4.39 3.10 11.82
CA ALA A 181 -3.16 3.84 12.06
C ALA A 181 -1.95 2.89 12.22
N ILE A 182 -0.82 3.26 11.62
CA ILE A 182 0.43 2.49 11.64
C ILE A 182 1.51 3.37 12.24
N ASN A 183 2.36 2.79 13.08
CA ASN A 183 3.53 3.47 13.64
C ASN A 183 4.64 3.60 12.58
N THR A 184 4.48 4.56 11.68
CA THR A 184 5.47 4.93 10.66
C THR A 184 5.67 6.44 10.68
N GLY A 185 6.72 6.93 10.04
CA GLY A 185 6.92 8.37 9.85
C GLY A 185 5.91 9.06 8.91
N LEU A 186 4.91 8.32 8.40
CA LEU A 186 3.91 8.85 7.47
C LEU A 186 2.95 9.83 8.15
N TYR A 187 2.66 9.64 9.45
CA TYR A 187 1.73 10.45 10.22
C TYR A 187 2.46 11.23 11.30
N ASN A 188 2.13 12.49 11.45
CA ASN A 188 2.71 13.36 12.50
C ASN A 188 1.96 13.19 13.83
N ILE A 189 1.91 11.95 14.36
CA ILE A 189 1.22 11.64 15.61
C ILE A 189 2.16 11.96 16.78
N ARG A 190 1.64 12.65 17.79
CA ARG A 190 2.42 12.97 19.01
C ARG A 190 2.90 11.67 19.70
N PRO A 191 4.15 11.61 20.22
CA PRO A 191 4.74 10.39 20.78
C PRO A 191 3.90 9.72 21.87
N TRP A 192 3.26 10.50 22.74
CA TRP A 192 2.40 9.97 23.81
C TRP A 192 1.12 9.30 23.23
N ALA A 193 0.53 9.91 22.19
CA ALA A 193 -0.65 9.36 21.52
C ALA A 193 -0.31 8.08 20.75
N THR A 194 0.88 8.03 20.13
CA THR A 194 1.40 6.81 19.51
C THR A 194 1.55 5.69 20.53
N LYS A 195 2.17 5.97 21.69
CA LYS A 195 2.35 4.99 22.77
C LYS A 195 1.01 4.46 23.28
N LEU A 196 0.06 5.35 23.54
CA LEU A 196 -1.28 4.97 24.00
C LEU A 196 -2.03 4.14 22.92
N GLY A 197 -1.95 4.58 21.65
CA GLY A 197 -2.58 3.86 20.54
C GLY A 197 -2.03 2.46 20.31
N LEU A 198 -0.72 2.26 20.53
CA LEU A 198 -0.10 0.93 20.50
C LEU A 198 -0.59 0.04 21.65
N ILE A 199 -0.68 0.59 22.89
CA ILE A 199 -1.18 -0.16 24.06
C ILE A 199 -2.64 -0.59 23.85
N LEU A 200 -3.47 0.31 23.33
CA LEU A 200 -4.89 0.03 23.05
C LEU A 200 -5.11 -0.82 21.78
N GLY A 201 -4.05 -1.11 21.01
CA GLY A 201 -4.15 -1.86 19.76
C GLY A 201 -4.82 -1.10 18.61
N TYR A 202 -5.00 0.22 18.73
CA TYR A 202 -5.52 1.10 17.68
C TYR A 202 -4.43 1.42 16.64
N ILE A 203 -3.20 1.66 17.08
CA ILE A 203 -2.02 1.80 16.23
C ILE A 203 -1.30 0.45 16.18
N VAL A 204 -0.83 0.06 15.01
CA VAL A 204 -0.10 -1.20 14.82
C VAL A 204 1.33 -0.95 14.33
N GLN A 205 2.23 -1.89 14.63
CA GLN A 205 3.60 -1.84 14.12
C GLN A 205 3.62 -2.31 12.65
N PRO A 206 4.51 -1.74 11.81
CA PRO A 206 4.70 -2.14 10.41
C PRO A 206 4.95 -3.64 10.24
N GLU A 207 5.74 -4.23 11.14
CA GLU A 207 6.04 -5.66 11.15
C GLU A 207 4.77 -6.53 11.29
N TYR A 208 3.90 -6.17 12.24
CA TYR A 208 2.64 -6.89 12.47
C TYR A 208 1.72 -6.77 11.26
N LEU A 209 1.60 -5.56 10.68
CA LEU A 209 0.81 -5.33 9.49
C LEU A 209 1.30 -6.17 8.31
N ALA A 210 2.61 -6.14 8.03
CA ALA A 210 3.21 -6.92 6.94
C ALA A 210 2.96 -8.41 7.12
N LYS A 211 3.17 -8.94 8.34
CA LYS A 211 2.90 -10.35 8.66
C LYS A 211 1.45 -10.75 8.41
N ARG A 212 0.50 -9.91 8.83
CA ARG A 212 -0.94 -10.16 8.64
C ARG A 212 -1.33 -10.05 7.16
N GLY A 213 -0.82 -9.05 6.45
CA GLY A 213 -1.05 -8.83 5.02
C GLY A 213 -0.57 -10.02 4.19
N LEU A 214 0.71 -10.39 4.33
CA LEU A 214 1.30 -11.52 3.60
C LEU A 214 0.59 -12.85 3.92
N ARG A 215 0.29 -13.09 5.20
CA ARG A 215 -0.46 -14.30 5.58
C ARG A 215 -1.83 -14.36 4.91
N GLY A 216 -2.53 -13.23 4.81
CA GLY A 216 -3.82 -13.16 4.12
C GLY A 216 -3.68 -13.40 2.62
N MET A 217 -2.74 -12.72 1.98
CA MET A 217 -2.46 -12.82 0.56
C MET A 217 -2.12 -14.27 0.16
N PHE A 218 -1.17 -14.92 0.82
CA PHE A 218 -0.80 -16.30 0.52
C PHE A 218 -1.88 -17.34 0.87
N ARG A 219 -2.89 -16.95 1.67
CA ARG A 219 -4.10 -17.76 1.90
C ARG A 219 -5.22 -17.48 0.89
N GLY A 220 -4.95 -16.68 -0.12
CA GLY A 220 -5.90 -16.35 -1.17
C GLY A 220 -7.06 -15.44 -0.73
N LYS A 221 -6.88 -14.64 0.33
CA LYS A 221 -7.92 -13.72 0.81
C LYS A 221 -7.98 -12.45 -0.04
N ALA A 222 -9.17 -12.06 -0.48
CA ALA A 222 -9.39 -10.79 -1.17
C ALA A 222 -9.20 -9.56 -0.27
N LYS A 223 -9.41 -9.71 1.05
CA LYS A 223 -9.37 -8.60 2.02
C LYS A 223 -8.71 -9.00 3.33
N VAL A 224 -7.86 -8.11 3.85
CA VAL A 224 -7.23 -8.19 5.18
C VAL A 224 -7.37 -6.84 5.88
N SER A 225 -8.10 -6.78 6.99
CA SER A 225 -8.23 -5.57 7.82
C SER A 225 -7.36 -5.67 9.07
N VAL A 226 -6.61 -4.61 9.41
CA VAL A 226 -5.65 -4.61 10.53
C VAL A 226 -5.58 -3.22 11.21
N PRO A 227 -5.96 -3.11 12.47
CA PRO A 227 -6.64 -4.07 13.34
C PRO A 227 -8.11 -4.26 12.93
N CYS A 228 -8.60 -5.49 12.98
CA CYS A 228 -9.93 -5.80 12.41
C CYS A 228 -11.07 -5.14 13.19
N VAL A 229 -11.05 -5.27 14.52
CA VAL A 229 -12.13 -4.79 15.40
C VAL A 229 -12.21 -3.26 15.41
N TRP A 230 -11.10 -2.59 15.67
CA TRP A 230 -11.07 -1.12 15.71
C TRP A 230 -11.43 -0.47 14.38
N ASN A 231 -10.98 -1.04 13.26
CA ASN A 231 -11.38 -0.56 11.95
C ASN A 231 -12.87 -0.73 11.70
N ALA A 232 -13.46 -1.85 12.11
CA ALA A 232 -14.90 -2.07 11.97
C ALA A 232 -15.70 -1.07 12.80
N VAL A 233 -15.31 -0.85 14.06
CA VAL A 233 -15.95 0.14 14.94
C VAL A 233 -15.85 1.56 14.36
N LEU A 234 -14.66 1.97 13.93
CA LEU A 234 -14.45 3.29 13.34
C LEU A 234 -15.29 3.50 12.09
N ILE A 235 -15.30 2.54 11.17
CA ILE A 235 -16.10 2.60 9.94
C ILE A 235 -17.59 2.72 10.29
N ALA A 236 -18.09 1.90 11.21
CA ALA A 236 -19.49 1.92 11.61
C ALA A 236 -19.91 3.26 12.24
N LEU A 237 -19.06 3.82 13.12
CA LEU A 237 -19.33 5.10 13.76
C LEU A 237 -19.34 6.26 12.76
N VAL A 238 -18.35 6.33 11.87
CA VAL A 238 -18.23 7.45 10.92
C VAL A 238 -19.26 7.33 9.79
N ALA A 239 -19.61 6.12 9.35
CA ALA A 239 -20.64 5.90 8.33
C ALA A 239 -22.04 6.42 8.77
N LEU A 240 -22.29 6.49 10.07
CA LEU A 240 -23.54 7.03 10.63
C LEU A 240 -23.56 8.56 10.75
N VAL A 241 -22.43 9.23 10.52
CA VAL A 241 -22.34 10.69 10.63
C VAL A 241 -22.91 11.36 9.38
N PRO A 242 -24.03 12.11 9.46
CA PRO A 242 -24.58 12.82 8.31
C PRO A 242 -23.62 13.92 7.81
N THR A 243 -23.64 14.20 6.52
CA THR A 243 -22.79 15.23 5.91
C THR A 243 -23.00 16.63 6.54
N CYS A 244 -24.21 16.94 7.00
CA CYS A 244 -24.49 18.21 7.69
C CYS A 244 -23.72 18.31 9.01
N LEU A 245 -23.58 17.19 9.76
CA LEU A 245 -22.80 17.15 11.00
C LEU A 245 -21.30 17.28 10.72
N LEU A 246 -20.78 16.66 9.65
CA LEU A 246 -19.39 16.83 9.21
C LEU A 246 -19.10 18.30 8.89
N ARG A 247 -20.04 19.01 8.24
CA ARG A 247 -19.92 20.47 7.98
C ARG A 247 -19.92 21.29 9.27
N LEU A 248 -20.73 20.92 10.25
CA LEU A 248 -20.77 21.60 11.55
C LEU A 248 -19.46 21.40 12.33
N ILE A 249 -18.97 20.18 12.41
CA ILE A 249 -17.68 19.83 13.04
C ILE A 249 -16.54 20.68 12.43
N ARG A 250 -16.53 20.85 11.10
CA ARG A 250 -15.57 21.71 10.42
C ARG A 250 -15.68 23.18 10.86
N LYS A 251 -16.92 23.71 10.99
CA LYS A 251 -17.14 25.11 11.38
C LYS A 251 -16.65 25.42 12.79
N ILE A 252 -16.72 24.46 13.70
CA ILE A 252 -16.28 24.62 15.11
C ILE A 252 -14.81 24.28 15.32
N GLY A 253 -14.08 23.96 14.24
CA GLY A 253 -12.61 23.76 14.29
C GLY A 253 -12.16 22.52 15.08
N LEU A 254 -12.99 21.49 15.18
CA LEU A 254 -12.68 20.25 15.91
C LEU A 254 -11.76 19.31 15.10
N PHE A 255 -11.45 19.63 13.84
CA PHE A 255 -10.48 18.96 12.95
C PHE A 255 -9.79 19.98 12.06
#